data_5d3cbf8bef7ca548c3943e4a9d68e28c
#
_entry.id   5d3cbf8bef7ca548c3943e4a9d68e28c
#
_cell.length_a   1.000
_cell.length_b   1.000
_cell.length_c   1.000
_cell.angle_alpha   90.00
_cell.angle_beta   90.00
_cell.angle_gamma   90.00
#
_symmetry.space_group_name_H-M   'P 1'
#
loop_
_entity.id
_entity.type
_entity.pdbx_description
1 polymer ?
#
loop_
_entity_poly.entity_id
_entity_poly.type
_entity_poly.pdbx_seq_one_letter_code
_entity_poly.pdbx_strand_id
1 'polypeptide(L)'
;KLKDIFSPGDHGSTFGGNYLVTTAALEVLEILEEIKDSGELDETIIYFNRKLNEIYENNKEIFTANVGLGLMRGLRAKDADTLALVIKTAFEEGVLVLKAGKNTLRLLPALTISKNEMDEGFTRLQKALDKIK
;
A
#
# COMPACT_ATOMS: atom_id res chain seq x y z
N LYS A 1 -31.78 -3.77 4.15
CA LYS A 1 -31.36 -2.37 4.45
C LYS A 1 -30.60 -1.71 3.29
N LEU A 2 -30.08 -2.45 2.29
CA LEU A 2 -29.29 -1.91 1.16
C LEU A 2 -30.04 -1.97 -0.19
N LYS A 3 -31.28 -2.46 -0.21
CA LYS A 3 -32.03 -2.74 -1.43
C LYS A 3 -32.25 -1.51 -2.31
N ASP A 4 -32.40 -0.34 -1.71
CA ASP A 4 -32.79 0.89 -2.39
C ASP A 4 -31.65 1.93 -2.50
N ILE A 5 -30.38 1.48 -2.27
CA ILE A 5 -29.20 2.38 -2.34
C ILE A 5 -28.72 2.54 -3.77
N PHE A 6 -28.86 1.50 -4.60
CA PHE A 6 -28.43 1.51 -6.00
C PHE A 6 -29.62 1.66 -6.94
N SER A 7 -29.48 2.54 -7.91
CA SER A 7 -30.40 2.74 -9.01
C SER A 7 -29.85 2.11 -10.30
N PRO A 8 -30.74 1.78 -11.27
CA PRO A 8 -30.29 1.32 -12.57
C PRO A 8 -29.26 2.31 -13.18
N GLY A 9 -28.07 1.83 -13.50
CA GLY A 9 -26.96 2.64 -14.04
C GLY A 9 -25.88 3.03 -13.05
N ASP A 10 -26.05 2.87 -11.74
CA ASP A 10 -25.04 3.20 -10.73
C ASP A 10 -23.83 2.28 -10.79
N HIS A 11 -24.07 1.00 -11.06
CA HIS A 11 -23.03 -0.01 -11.26
C HIS A 11 -23.36 -0.86 -12.48
N GLY A 12 -22.56 -0.75 -13.51
CA GLY A 12 -22.70 -1.53 -14.73
C GLY A 12 -21.35 -1.93 -15.28
N SER A 13 -21.25 -3.16 -15.80
CA SER A 13 -20.09 -3.65 -16.52
C SER A 13 -20.55 -4.61 -17.61
N THR A 14 -20.19 -4.33 -18.87
CA THR A 14 -20.53 -5.19 -20.00
C THR A 14 -19.99 -6.60 -19.84
N PHE A 15 -18.81 -6.74 -19.27
CA PHE A 15 -18.11 -8.02 -19.09
C PHE A 15 -18.09 -8.50 -17.63
N GLY A 16 -18.67 -7.76 -16.68
CA GLY A 16 -18.74 -8.14 -15.29
C GLY A 16 -19.58 -9.41 -15.08
N GLY A 17 -19.13 -10.30 -14.19
CA GLY A 17 -19.86 -11.51 -13.83
C GLY A 17 -19.89 -12.61 -14.89
N ASN A 18 -19.09 -12.53 -15.96
CA ASN A 18 -18.98 -13.64 -16.91
C ASN A 18 -18.21 -14.82 -16.29
N TYR A 19 -18.36 -16.01 -16.87
CA TYR A 19 -17.81 -17.25 -16.32
C TYR A 19 -16.27 -17.22 -16.14
N LEU A 20 -15.54 -16.61 -17.08
CA LEU A 20 -14.08 -16.53 -16.99
C LEU A 20 -13.65 -15.67 -15.80
N VAL A 21 -14.26 -14.50 -15.64
CA VAL A 21 -13.94 -13.57 -14.54
C VAL A 21 -14.34 -14.15 -13.19
N THR A 22 -15.49 -14.81 -13.09
CA THR A 22 -15.94 -15.42 -11.82
C THR A 22 -15.10 -16.62 -11.44
N THR A 23 -14.65 -17.45 -12.39
CA THR A 23 -13.73 -18.56 -12.14
C THR A 23 -12.36 -18.06 -11.65
N ALA A 24 -11.81 -17.04 -12.32
CA ALA A 24 -10.56 -16.42 -11.87
C ALA A 24 -10.69 -15.78 -10.47
N ALA A 25 -11.84 -15.18 -10.17
CA ALA A 25 -12.10 -14.60 -8.85
C ALA A 25 -12.18 -15.66 -7.75
N LEU A 26 -12.77 -16.82 -8.03
CA LEU A 26 -12.81 -17.94 -7.08
C LEU A 26 -11.40 -18.46 -6.77
N GLU A 27 -10.58 -18.68 -7.79
CA GLU A 27 -9.19 -19.12 -7.63
C GLU A 27 -8.38 -18.11 -6.77
N VAL A 28 -8.54 -16.81 -7.03
CA VAL A 28 -7.88 -15.77 -6.22
C VAL A 28 -8.34 -15.83 -4.77
N LEU A 29 -9.63 -16.08 -4.49
CA LEU A 29 -10.12 -16.19 -3.12
C LEU A 29 -9.54 -17.41 -2.41
N GLU A 30 -9.43 -18.55 -3.09
CA GLU A 30 -8.81 -19.78 -2.53
C GLU A 30 -7.34 -19.52 -2.18
N ILE A 31 -6.56 -18.91 -3.07
CA ILE A 31 -5.17 -18.53 -2.81
C ILE A 31 -5.05 -17.58 -1.61
N LEU A 32 -5.96 -16.60 -1.49
CA LEU A 32 -5.96 -15.66 -0.37
C LEU A 32 -6.29 -16.34 0.96
N GLU A 33 -7.19 -17.30 0.96
CA GLU A 33 -7.50 -18.13 2.15
C GLU A 33 -6.28 -18.97 2.56
N GLU A 34 -5.59 -19.62 1.62
CA GLU A 34 -4.37 -20.38 1.89
C GLU A 34 -3.26 -19.50 2.50
N ILE A 35 -2.99 -18.32 1.90
CA ILE A 35 -1.99 -17.37 2.41
C ILE A 35 -2.34 -16.91 3.83
N LYS A 36 -3.62 -16.67 4.11
CA LYS A 36 -4.09 -16.27 5.43
C LYS A 36 -3.93 -17.40 6.44
N ASP A 37 -4.33 -18.61 6.08
CA ASP A 37 -4.33 -19.78 7.00
C ASP A 37 -2.93 -20.30 7.27
N SER A 38 -1.96 -20.08 6.38
CA SER A 38 -0.54 -20.41 6.61
C SER A 38 0.12 -19.55 7.70
N GLY A 39 -0.43 -18.36 8.00
CA GLY A 39 0.16 -17.37 8.90
C GLY A 39 1.26 -16.52 8.27
N GLU A 40 1.69 -16.78 7.05
CA GLU A 40 2.73 -16.02 6.35
C GLU A 40 2.34 -14.56 6.14
N LEU A 41 1.05 -14.30 5.92
CA LEU A 41 0.56 -12.93 5.77
C LEU A 41 0.73 -12.11 7.05
N ASP A 42 0.45 -12.71 8.20
CA ASP A 42 0.60 -12.02 9.50
C ASP A 42 2.08 -11.70 9.79
N GLU A 43 3.00 -12.63 9.51
CA GLU A 43 4.43 -12.36 9.61
C GLU A 43 4.89 -11.24 8.68
N THR A 44 4.39 -11.25 7.44
CA THR A 44 4.68 -10.22 6.44
C THR A 44 4.18 -8.84 6.89
N ILE A 45 2.96 -8.77 7.43
CA ILE A 45 2.38 -7.55 7.99
C ILE A 45 3.21 -7.04 9.17
N ILE A 46 3.59 -7.89 10.10
CA ILE A 46 4.41 -7.53 11.26
C ILE A 46 5.76 -6.95 10.79
N TYR A 47 6.42 -7.64 9.87
CA TYR A 47 7.70 -7.22 9.34
C TYR A 47 7.61 -5.86 8.63
N PHE A 48 6.66 -5.72 7.71
CA PHE A 48 6.42 -4.48 6.98
C PHE A 48 6.14 -3.30 7.92
N ASN A 49 5.27 -3.49 8.90
CA ASN A 49 4.93 -2.44 9.85
C ASN A 49 6.10 -2.01 10.72
N ARG A 50 6.95 -2.95 11.13
CA ARG A 50 8.18 -2.65 11.86
C ARG A 50 9.11 -1.77 11.03
N LYS A 51 9.39 -2.16 9.79
CA LYS A 51 10.24 -1.40 8.86
C LYS A 51 9.68 -0.02 8.54
N LEU A 52 8.38 0.07 8.29
CA LEU A 52 7.74 1.35 8.04
C LEU A 52 7.78 2.27 9.26
N ASN A 53 7.67 1.71 10.46
CA ASN A 53 7.80 2.49 11.68
C ASN A 53 9.23 3.00 11.86
N GLU A 54 10.27 2.22 11.54
CA GLU A 54 11.67 2.67 11.52
C GLU A 54 11.84 3.87 10.57
N ILE A 55 11.28 3.81 9.36
CA ILE A 55 11.27 4.94 8.42
C ILE A 55 10.58 6.16 9.03
N TYR A 56 9.42 5.99 9.63
CA TYR A 56 8.68 7.10 10.25
C TYR A 56 9.47 7.75 11.39
N GLU A 57 10.01 6.95 12.31
CA GLU A 57 10.76 7.44 13.48
C GLU A 57 12.02 8.22 13.06
N ASN A 58 12.70 7.77 12.01
CA ASN A 58 13.92 8.41 11.49
C ASN A 58 13.65 9.66 10.62
N ASN A 59 12.39 9.96 10.28
CA ASN A 59 12.03 11.04 9.35
C ASN A 59 10.83 11.87 9.85
N LYS A 60 10.76 12.16 11.14
CA LYS A 60 9.67 12.96 11.76
C LYS A 60 9.64 14.42 11.29
N GLU A 61 10.72 14.92 10.76
CA GLU A 61 10.78 16.24 10.13
C GLU A 61 10.04 16.29 8.79
N ILE A 62 9.84 15.13 8.14
CA ILE A 62 9.11 14.98 6.87
C ILE A 62 7.68 14.52 7.11
N PHE A 63 7.49 13.56 8.05
CA PHE A 63 6.21 12.91 8.29
C PHE A 63 5.64 13.21 9.68
N THR A 64 4.35 13.44 9.72
CA THR A 64 3.62 13.80 10.96
C THR A 64 2.82 12.63 11.55
N ALA A 65 2.56 11.59 10.76
CA ALA A 65 1.83 10.40 11.23
C ALA A 65 2.13 9.17 10.37
N ASN A 66 2.11 7.98 11.02
CA ASN A 66 2.08 6.67 10.40
C ASN A 66 0.65 6.11 10.55
N VAL A 67 -0.05 5.86 9.44
CA VAL A 67 -1.49 5.55 9.42
C VAL A 67 -1.77 4.31 8.57
N GLY A 68 -2.97 3.74 8.73
CA GLY A 68 -3.43 2.59 7.94
C GLY A 68 -3.43 1.28 8.72
N LEU A 69 -3.75 0.18 8.03
CA LEU A 69 -3.88 -1.15 8.61
C LEU A 69 -3.27 -2.20 7.68
N GLY A 70 -2.73 -3.28 8.25
CA GLY A 70 -2.14 -4.37 7.48
C GLY A 70 -1.00 -3.90 6.59
N LEU A 71 -1.06 -4.21 5.30
CA LEU A 71 -0.13 -3.74 4.27
C LEU A 71 -0.58 -2.45 3.57
N MET A 72 -1.83 -1.99 3.79
CA MET A 72 -2.29 -0.70 3.29
C MET A 72 -1.92 0.39 4.29
N ARG A 73 -0.74 0.96 4.11
CA ARG A 73 -0.16 1.92 5.05
C ARG A 73 0.15 3.25 4.38
N GLY A 74 0.33 4.27 5.22
CA GLY A 74 0.72 5.58 4.74
C GLY A 74 1.51 6.38 5.75
N LEU A 75 2.43 7.19 5.23
CA LEU A 75 3.15 8.21 5.98
C LEU A 75 2.60 9.59 5.59
N ARG A 76 2.02 10.30 6.54
CA ARG A 76 1.46 11.63 6.29
C ARG A 76 2.58 12.66 6.28
N ALA A 77 2.82 13.29 5.14
CA ALA A 77 3.75 14.41 5.04
C ALA A 77 3.18 15.67 5.70
N LYS A 78 4.05 16.57 6.11
CA LYS A 78 3.69 17.84 6.73
C LYS A 78 2.85 18.74 5.83
N ASP A 79 3.09 18.70 4.52
CA ASP A 79 2.39 19.50 3.50
C ASP A 79 2.41 18.81 2.13
N ALA A 80 1.73 19.41 1.15
CA ALA A 80 1.60 18.87 -0.20
C ALA A 80 2.90 18.94 -1.01
N ASP A 81 3.70 19.96 -0.82
CA ASP A 81 4.95 20.16 -1.54
C ASP A 81 6.00 19.14 -1.09
N THR A 82 6.09 18.92 0.22
CA THR A 82 6.91 17.85 0.80
C THR A 82 6.51 16.49 0.26
N LEU A 83 5.20 16.17 0.20
CA LEU A 83 4.75 14.91 -0.36
C LEU A 83 5.12 14.75 -1.84
N ALA A 84 4.97 15.82 -2.63
CA ALA A 84 5.32 15.80 -4.06
C ALA A 84 6.83 15.56 -4.24
N LEU A 85 7.66 16.19 -3.42
CA LEU A 85 9.11 16.00 -3.44
C LEU A 85 9.48 14.55 -3.05
N VAL A 86 8.89 14.01 -1.99
CA VAL A 86 9.12 12.61 -1.57
C VAL A 86 8.76 11.64 -2.69
N ILE A 87 7.61 11.81 -3.35
CA ILE A 87 7.18 10.91 -4.43
C ILE A 87 8.16 10.98 -5.61
N LYS A 88 8.56 12.20 -6.00
CA LYS A 88 9.53 12.40 -7.09
C LYS A 88 10.86 11.72 -6.78
N THR A 89 11.43 11.98 -5.59
CA THR A 89 12.74 11.45 -5.21
C THR A 89 12.69 9.94 -5.00
N ALA A 90 11.59 9.39 -4.47
CA ALA A 90 11.38 7.94 -4.38
C ALA A 90 11.35 7.29 -5.76
N PHE A 91 10.68 7.89 -6.74
CA PHE A 91 10.68 7.42 -8.11
C PHE A 91 12.08 7.41 -8.73
N GLU A 92 12.88 8.46 -8.51
CA GLU A 92 14.27 8.55 -8.95
C GLU A 92 15.16 7.46 -8.33
N GLU A 93 14.84 7.01 -7.10
CA GLU A 93 15.50 5.88 -6.45
C GLU A 93 14.90 4.50 -6.81
N GLY A 94 13.94 4.46 -7.73
CA GLY A 94 13.32 3.24 -8.23
C GLY A 94 12.25 2.65 -7.30
N VAL A 95 11.60 3.49 -6.48
CA VAL A 95 10.47 3.08 -5.63
C VAL A 95 9.19 3.79 -6.08
N LEU A 96 8.20 2.99 -6.49
CA LEU A 96 6.87 3.48 -6.82
C LEU A 96 6.03 3.61 -5.55
N VAL A 97 5.68 4.83 -5.22
CA VAL A 97 4.79 5.18 -4.12
C VAL A 97 3.65 6.06 -4.63
N LEU A 98 2.51 6.08 -3.94
CA LEU A 98 1.32 6.76 -4.42
C LEU A 98 0.90 7.88 -3.46
N LYS A 99 0.30 8.92 -4.04
CA LYS A 99 -0.39 9.95 -3.26
C LYS A 99 -1.75 9.43 -2.80
N ALA A 100 -2.07 9.66 -1.54
CA ALA A 100 -3.41 9.49 -0.98
C ALA A 100 -3.91 10.80 -0.35
N GLY A 101 -5.15 10.78 0.13
CA GLY A 101 -5.76 11.94 0.80
C GLY A 101 -4.95 12.44 1.99
N LYS A 102 -5.16 13.70 2.39
CA LYS A 102 -4.51 14.35 3.55
C LYS A 102 -2.97 14.30 3.48
N ASN A 103 -2.40 14.58 2.30
CA ASN A 103 -0.96 14.58 2.06
C ASN A 103 -0.25 13.28 2.49
N THR A 104 -0.86 12.14 2.22
CA THR A 104 -0.33 10.85 2.66
C THR A 104 0.42 10.15 1.53
N LEU A 105 1.65 9.73 1.79
CA LEU A 105 2.41 8.79 0.97
C LEU A 105 1.83 7.40 1.23
N ARG A 106 1.19 6.79 0.23
CA ARG A 106 0.60 5.46 0.35
C ARG A 106 1.58 4.38 -0.11
N LEU A 107 1.74 3.38 0.73
CA LEU A 107 2.44 2.14 0.44
C LEU A 107 1.43 1.00 0.46
N LEU A 108 1.41 0.22 -0.62
CA LEU A 108 0.50 -0.92 -0.77
C LEU A 108 1.23 -2.01 -1.57
N PRO A 109 2.13 -2.76 -0.92
CA PRO A 109 2.82 -3.86 -1.60
C PRO A 109 1.87 -5.01 -1.89
N ALA A 110 2.29 -5.94 -2.77
CA ALA A 110 1.58 -7.19 -2.99
C ALA A 110 1.53 -8.03 -1.70
N LEU A 111 0.48 -8.84 -1.52
CA LEU A 111 0.37 -9.74 -0.35
C LEU A 111 1.48 -10.81 -0.33
N THR A 112 2.05 -11.11 -1.50
CA THR A 112 3.13 -12.09 -1.72
C THR A 112 4.53 -11.47 -1.71
N ILE A 113 4.67 -10.21 -1.27
CA ILE A 113 5.98 -9.53 -1.24
C ILE A 113 6.94 -10.25 -0.30
N SER A 114 8.15 -10.52 -0.75
CA SER A 114 9.20 -11.12 0.07
C SER A 114 9.87 -10.14 1.02
N LYS A 115 10.48 -10.65 2.10
CA LYS A 115 11.27 -9.83 3.04
C LYS A 115 12.43 -9.10 2.33
N ASN A 116 13.07 -9.76 1.35
CA ASN A 116 14.17 -9.14 0.59
C ASN A 116 13.71 -7.96 -0.27
N GLU A 117 12.56 -8.09 -0.96
CA GLU A 117 11.98 -6.99 -1.73
C GLU A 117 11.56 -5.83 -0.83
N MET A 118 11.00 -6.13 0.35
CA MET A 118 10.68 -5.10 1.34
C MET A 118 11.94 -4.37 1.81
N ASP A 119 13.01 -5.08 2.15
CA ASP A 119 14.27 -4.49 2.60
C ASP A 119 14.91 -3.61 1.51
N GLU A 120 14.89 -4.06 0.27
CA GLU A 120 15.35 -3.26 -0.86
C GLU A 120 14.49 -2.00 -1.03
N GLY A 121 13.16 -2.15 -1.04
CA GLY A 121 12.22 -1.03 -1.17
C GLY A 121 12.40 0.00 -0.07
N PHE A 122 12.50 -0.41 1.19
CA PHE A 122 12.72 0.50 2.32
C PHE A 122 14.11 1.14 2.30
N THR A 123 15.14 0.43 1.85
CA THR A 123 16.49 0.99 1.68
C THR A 123 16.50 2.10 0.63
N ARG A 124 15.85 1.88 -0.51
CA ARG A 124 15.71 2.88 -1.57
C ARG A 124 14.86 4.07 -1.11
N LEU A 125 13.76 3.81 -0.40
CA LEU A 125 12.94 4.88 0.17
C LEU A 125 13.72 5.73 1.16
N GLN A 126 14.52 5.13 2.06
CA GLN A 126 15.36 5.89 2.98
C GLN A 126 16.39 6.75 2.24
N LYS A 127 17.05 6.22 1.20
CA LYS A 127 17.95 7.02 0.35
C LYS A 127 17.27 8.22 -0.28
N ALA A 128 16.01 8.05 -0.73
CA ALA A 128 15.22 9.14 -1.27
C ALA A 128 14.93 10.21 -0.22
N LEU A 129 14.59 9.80 1.00
CA LEU A 129 14.31 10.71 2.12
C LEU A 129 15.57 11.46 2.58
N ASP A 130 16.73 10.81 2.58
CA ASP A 130 18.00 11.44 2.96
C ASP A 130 18.45 12.55 1.99
N LYS A 131 17.99 12.51 0.73
CA LYS A 131 18.26 13.57 -0.26
C LYS A 131 17.44 14.83 -0.07
N ILE A 132 16.37 14.78 0.71
CA ILE A 132 15.45 15.91 0.90
C ILE A 132 15.49 16.49 2.32
N LYS A 133 16.35 15.97 3.17
CA LYS A 133 16.73 16.57 4.45
C LYS A 133 17.71 17.71 4.21
#